data_a643dc5c12b98fd13dbd73b75f2202a7
#
_entry.id   a643dc5c12b98fd13dbd73b75f2202a7
#
_cell.length_a   1.000
_cell.length_b   1.000
_cell.length_c   1.000
_cell.angle_alpha   90.00
_cell.angle_beta   90.00
_cell.angle_gamma   90.00
#
_symmetry.space_group_name_H-M   'P 1'
#
loop_
_entity.id
_entity.type
_entity.pdbx_description
1 polymer ?
#
loop_
_entity_poly.entity_id
_entity_poly.type
_entity_poly.pdbx_seq_one_letter_code
_entity_poly.pdbx_strand_id
1 'polypeptide(L)'
;MKKQNVLNLIKYHVERNENGFRNEAISIARYFDSIGDDQLAEYIMGLIAESNLYAPQGSDYESDFLKTIDTRGADPLYLPTEISEDVKGIINAVNHNVGINKFLFEGLPGSGKTEAAKQVARLLDRTLFCIDFENLIDSKLGQTNKNIATVFNEINSLPY
;
A
#
# COMPACT_ATOMS: atom_id res chain seq x y z
N MET A 1 13.87 -26.07 11.87
CA MET A 1 12.98 -24.90 12.10
C MET A 1 12.75 -24.71 13.60
N LYS A 2 12.95 -23.51 14.12
CA LYS A 2 12.69 -23.21 15.54
C LYS A 2 11.24 -22.76 15.72
N LYS A 3 10.63 -23.07 16.87
CA LYS A 3 9.28 -22.58 17.20
C LYS A 3 9.18 -21.04 17.07
N GLN A 4 10.29 -20.34 17.32
CA GLN A 4 10.39 -18.89 17.23
C GLN A 4 10.13 -18.36 15.81
N ASN A 5 10.58 -19.07 14.76
CA ASN A 5 10.35 -18.65 13.38
C ASN A 5 8.84 -18.62 13.06
N VAL A 6 8.06 -19.60 13.55
CA VAL A 6 6.60 -19.63 13.36
C VAL A 6 5.94 -18.46 14.11
N LEU A 7 6.37 -18.21 15.35
CA LEU A 7 5.84 -17.09 16.14
C LEU A 7 6.16 -15.74 15.50
N ASN A 8 7.36 -15.58 14.96
CA ASN A 8 7.77 -14.36 14.26
C ASN A 8 6.94 -14.16 12.98
N LEU A 9 6.67 -15.19 12.19
CA LEU A 9 5.81 -15.10 11.01
C LEU A 9 4.41 -14.61 11.39
N ILE A 10 3.81 -15.23 12.42
CA ILE A 10 2.47 -14.85 12.90
C ILE A 10 2.48 -13.40 13.39
N LYS A 11 3.51 -13.04 14.19
CA LYS A 11 3.68 -11.68 14.70
C LYS A 11 3.77 -10.65 13.59
N TYR A 12 4.67 -10.85 12.61
CA TYR A 12 4.86 -9.93 11.50
C TYR A 12 3.63 -9.82 10.62
N HIS A 13 2.90 -10.93 10.42
CA HIS A 13 1.63 -10.90 9.70
C HIS A 13 0.57 -10.07 10.42
N VAL A 14 0.41 -10.25 11.74
CA VAL A 14 -0.54 -9.48 12.56
C VAL A 14 -0.16 -8.00 12.62
N GLU A 15 1.14 -7.71 12.73
CA GLU A 15 1.69 -6.34 12.74
C GLU A 15 1.74 -5.70 11.34
N ARG A 16 1.34 -6.43 10.28
CA ARG A 16 1.44 -6.00 8.87
C ARG A 16 2.85 -5.55 8.49
N ASN A 17 3.85 -6.17 9.10
CA ASN A 17 5.26 -5.93 8.80
C ASN A 17 5.71 -6.86 7.68
N GLU A 18 5.43 -6.48 6.43
CA GLU A 18 5.75 -7.27 5.24
C GLU A 18 7.25 -7.57 5.09
N ASN A 19 8.10 -6.61 5.42
CA ASN A 19 9.55 -6.80 5.37
C ASN A 19 10.02 -7.83 6.41
N GLY A 20 9.50 -7.76 7.63
CA GLY A 20 9.79 -8.73 8.68
C GLY A 20 9.28 -10.12 8.31
N PHE A 21 8.06 -10.22 7.79
CA PHE A 21 7.46 -11.46 7.33
C PHE A 21 8.30 -12.12 6.24
N ARG A 22 8.69 -11.35 5.22
CA ARG A 22 9.52 -11.82 4.11
C ARG A 22 10.89 -12.32 4.57
N ASN A 23 11.58 -11.56 5.40
CA ASN A 23 12.89 -11.94 5.91
C ASN A 23 12.84 -13.23 6.73
N GLU A 24 11.81 -13.40 7.54
CA GLU A 24 11.60 -14.61 8.31
C GLU A 24 11.27 -15.82 7.40
N ALA A 25 10.44 -15.62 6.37
CA ALA A 25 10.11 -16.64 5.39
C ALA A 25 11.34 -17.08 4.58
N ILE A 26 12.21 -16.15 4.16
CA ILE A 26 13.50 -16.46 3.52
C ILE A 26 14.41 -17.26 4.47
N SER A 27 14.42 -16.91 5.75
CA SER A 27 15.22 -17.63 6.76
C SER A 27 14.72 -19.07 6.93
N ILE A 28 13.41 -19.29 6.84
CA ILE A 28 12.80 -20.61 6.88
C ILE A 28 13.13 -21.41 5.62
N ALA A 29 13.05 -20.81 4.43
CA ALA A 29 13.43 -21.47 3.17
C ALA A 29 14.91 -21.92 3.21
N ARG A 30 15.83 -21.07 3.64
CA ARG A 30 17.25 -21.40 3.81
C ARG A 30 17.48 -22.54 4.82
N TYR A 31 16.66 -22.61 5.85
CA TYR A 31 16.74 -23.73 6.80
C TYR A 31 16.35 -25.05 6.12
N PHE A 32 15.28 -25.10 5.33
CA PHE A 32 14.87 -26.30 4.62
C PHE A 32 15.91 -26.71 3.56
N ASP A 33 16.47 -25.79 2.82
CA ASP A 33 17.60 -26.00 1.93
C ASP A 33 18.80 -26.64 2.67
N SER A 34 19.15 -26.13 3.85
CA SER A 34 20.29 -26.64 4.64
C SER A 34 20.11 -28.07 5.17
N ILE A 35 18.89 -28.59 5.24
CA ILE A 35 18.57 -29.95 5.67
C ILE A 35 18.27 -30.87 4.49
N GLY A 36 18.39 -30.40 3.25
CA GLY A 36 18.21 -31.15 2.00
C GLY A 36 16.75 -31.28 1.56
N ASP A 37 15.85 -30.44 2.09
CA ASP A 37 14.46 -30.35 1.62
C ASP A 37 14.31 -29.22 0.60
N ASP A 38 14.98 -29.40 -0.54
CA ASP A 38 15.09 -28.41 -1.61
C ASP A 38 13.71 -28.08 -2.20
N GLN A 39 12.80 -29.07 -2.29
CA GLN A 39 11.46 -28.87 -2.85
C GLN A 39 10.64 -27.89 -2.01
N LEU A 40 10.70 -27.99 -0.68
CA LEU A 40 9.99 -27.09 0.21
C LEU A 40 10.64 -25.72 0.24
N ALA A 41 11.97 -25.65 0.16
CA ALA A 41 12.71 -24.39 0.05
C ALA A 41 12.33 -23.61 -1.23
N GLU A 42 12.34 -24.28 -2.39
CA GLU A 42 11.91 -23.71 -3.67
C GLU A 42 10.45 -23.28 -3.64
N TYR A 43 9.57 -24.08 -3.07
CA TYR A 43 8.15 -23.73 -2.95
C TYR A 43 7.93 -22.46 -2.12
N ILE A 44 8.60 -22.32 -0.96
CA ILE A 44 8.53 -21.12 -0.12
C ILE A 44 9.09 -19.92 -0.88
N MET A 45 10.22 -20.07 -1.57
CA MET A 45 10.81 -18.99 -2.36
C MET A 45 9.91 -18.59 -3.53
N GLY A 46 9.22 -19.54 -4.16
CA GLY A 46 8.23 -19.29 -5.21
C GLY A 46 7.06 -18.45 -4.69
N LEU A 47 6.48 -18.81 -3.55
CA LEU A 47 5.40 -18.03 -2.92
C LEU A 47 5.84 -16.59 -2.60
N ILE A 48 7.08 -16.41 -2.12
CA ILE A 48 7.63 -15.07 -1.82
C ILE A 48 7.89 -14.30 -3.12
N ALA A 49 8.33 -14.97 -4.18
CA ALA A 49 8.57 -14.35 -5.48
C ALA A 49 7.24 -13.95 -6.16
N GLU A 50 6.22 -14.80 -6.09
CA GLU A 50 4.87 -14.47 -6.59
C GLU A 50 4.27 -13.28 -5.86
N SER A 51 4.47 -13.18 -4.54
CA SER A 51 4.06 -11.98 -3.79
C SER A 51 4.82 -10.71 -4.23
N ASN A 52 6.03 -10.86 -4.81
CA ASN A 52 6.80 -9.77 -5.41
C ASN A 52 6.31 -9.38 -6.82
N LEU A 53 5.68 -10.28 -7.54
CA LEU A 53 5.08 -9.94 -8.86
C LEU A 53 3.86 -9.02 -8.69
N TYR A 54 3.26 -9.00 -7.50
CA TYR A 54 2.16 -8.12 -7.16
C TYR A 54 2.57 -6.92 -6.26
N ALA A 55 3.82 -6.85 -5.78
CA ALA A 55 4.35 -5.60 -5.25
C ALA A 55 4.77 -4.75 -6.45
N PRO A 56 4.12 -3.63 -6.76
CA PRO A 56 4.59 -2.74 -7.81
C PRO A 56 5.98 -2.25 -7.39
N GLN A 57 7.01 -2.85 -7.96
CA GLN A 57 8.34 -2.27 -7.94
C GLN A 57 8.26 -1.01 -8.78
N GLY A 58 7.88 0.14 -8.17
CA GLY A 58 8.02 1.45 -8.79
C GLY A 58 7.69 1.54 -10.29
N SER A 59 6.93 0.61 -10.82
CA SER A 59 6.59 0.51 -12.22
C SER A 59 5.11 0.82 -12.37
N ASP A 60 4.86 1.80 -13.06
CA ASP A 60 3.68 2.20 -13.81
C ASP A 60 2.58 1.13 -13.77
N TYR A 61 1.74 1.19 -12.72
CA TYR A 61 0.45 0.54 -12.78
C TYR A 61 -0.32 1.29 -13.87
N GLU A 62 -0.32 0.72 -15.07
CA GLU A 62 -1.04 1.27 -16.21
C GLU A 62 -2.53 1.00 -16.01
N SER A 63 -3.22 1.97 -15.50
CA SER A 63 -4.67 2.05 -15.48
C SER A 63 -5.10 3.29 -16.25
N ASP A 64 -6.16 3.16 -17.04
CA ASP A 64 -6.76 4.31 -17.73
C ASP A 64 -7.29 5.37 -16.75
N PHE A 65 -7.56 4.98 -15.49
CA PHE A 65 -8.25 5.79 -14.50
C PHE A 65 -7.46 6.09 -13.24
N LEU A 66 -6.39 5.30 -12.95
CA LEU A 66 -5.57 5.43 -11.74
C LEU A 66 -4.15 5.82 -12.10
N LYS A 67 -3.68 6.91 -11.51
CA LYS A 67 -2.29 7.34 -11.60
C LYS A 67 -1.58 7.06 -10.29
N THR A 68 -0.46 6.38 -10.35
CA THR A 68 0.42 6.20 -9.18
C THR A 68 1.20 7.47 -8.93
N ILE A 69 1.23 7.92 -7.68
CA ILE A 69 2.04 9.05 -7.24
C ILE A 69 3.19 8.53 -6.38
N ASP A 70 4.42 8.71 -6.83
CA ASP A 70 5.59 8.38 -6.02
C ASP A 70 5.73 9.37 -4.86
N THR A 71 5.67 8.85 -3.65
CA THR A 71 5.77 9.63 -2.41
C THR A 71 7.10 9.44 -1.69
N ARG A 72 7.96 8.51 -2.15
CA ARG A 72 9.22 8.15 -1.47
C ARG A 72 10.28 9.24 -1.50
N GLY A 73 10.25 10.08 -2.53
CA GLY A 73 11.15 11.24 -2.68
C GLY A 73 10.54 12.56 -2.23
N ALA A 74 9.35 12.55 -1.64
CA ALA A 74 8.70 13.80 -1.22
C ALA A 74 9.42 14.42 -0.02
N ASP A 75 9.83 15.69 -0.14
CA ASP A 75 10.41 16.43 0.97
C ASP A 75 9.42 16.56 2.13
N PRO A 76 9.91 16.55 3.39
CA PRO A 76 9.05 16.83 4.54
C PRO A 76 8.38 18.19 4.41
N LEU A 77 7.05 18.20 4.47
CA LEU A 77 6.29 19.45 4.38
C LEU A 77 6.14 20.07 5.77
N TYR A 78 6.50 21.35 5.89
CA TYR A 78 6.20 22.14 7.08
C TYR A 78 4.71 22.49 7.07
N LEU A 79 3.95 21.81 7.94
CA LEU A 79 2.52 22.08 8.13
C LEU A 79 2.31 22.98 9.36
N PRO A 80 1.33 23.90 9.32
CA PRO A 80 0.85 24.58 10.53
C PRO A 80 0.47 23.56 11.60
N THR A 81 0.58 23.93 12.87
CA THR A 81 0.39 23.02 14.01
C THR A 81 -0.95 22.30 13.96
N GLU A 82 -2.03 23.02 13.66
CA GLU A 82 -3.38 22.46 13.58
C GLU A 82 -3.46 21.35 12.50
N ILE A 83 -2.97 21.64 11.29
CA ILE A 83 -2.96 20.66 10.19
C ILE A 83 -2.03 19.49 10.51
N SER A 84 -0.91 19.74 11.19
CA SER A 84 0.01 18.68 11.63
C SER A 84 -0.64 17.73 12.63
N GLU A 85 -1.48 18.25 13.54
CA GLU A 85 -2.24 17.44 14.48
C GLU A 85 -3.31 16.60 13.77
N ASP A 86 -4.01 17.16 12.80
CA ASP A 86 -4.98 16.42 11.98
C ASP A 86 -4.30 15.29 11.19
N VAL A 87 -3.16 15.56 10.56
CA VAL A 87 -2.37 14.54 9.84
C VAL A 87 -1.92 13.43 10.78
N LYS A 88 -1.45 13.75 11.99
CA LYS A 88 -1.12 12.76 13.02
C LYS A 88 -2.35 11.95 13.43
N GLY A 89 -3.51 12.59 13.55
CA GLY A 89 -4.78 11.94 13.81
C GLY A 89 -5.14 10.90 12.75
N ILE A 90 -4.98 11.25 11.46
CA ILE A 90 -5.18 10.33 10.33
C ILE A 90 -4.24 9.13 10.43
N ILE A 91 -2.95 9.37 10.63
CA ILE A 91 -1.93 8.32 10.72
C ILE A 91 -2.25 7.38 11.89
N ASN A 92 -2.61 7.92 13.05
CA ASN A 92 -2.98 7.13 14.21
C ASN A 92 -4.24 6.31 13.96
N ALA A 93 -5.26 6.87 13.32
CA ALA A 93 -6.51 6.18 12.99
C ALA A 93 -6.25 4.98 12.06
N VAL A 94 -5.41 5.16 11.05
CA VAL A 94 -5.04 4.10 10.11
C VAL A 94 -4.20 3.02 10.79
N ASN A 95 -3.17 3.40 11.56
CA ASN A 95 -2.27 2.45 12.21
C ASN A 95 -2.95 1.61 13.30
N HIS A 96 -3.93 2.17 14.00
CA HIS A 96 -4.69 1.46 15.03
C HIS A 96 -5.97 0.80 14.51
N ASN A 97 -6.22 0.89 13.19
CA ASN A 97 -7.38 0.28 12.53
C ASN A 97 -8.72 0.60 13.25
N VAL A 98 -8.92 1.86 13.61
CA VAL A 98 -10.12 2.32 14.35
C VAL A 98 -11.38 2.38 13.48
N GLY A 99 -11.35 1.81 12.27
CA GLY A 99 -12.48 1.77 11.34
C GLY A 99 -12.72 3.07 10.55
N ILE A 100 -11.93 4.13 10.79
CA ILE A 100 -11.98 5.38 10.02
C ILE A 100 -11.00 5.25 8.86
N ASN A 101 -11.53 5.24 7.63
CA ASN A 101 -10.73 5.04 6.41
C ASN A 101 -11.06 6.04 5.30
N LYS A 102 -11.85 7.07 5.60
CA LYS A 102 -12.22 8.12 4.65
C LYS A 102 -11.97 9.48 5.29
N PHE A 103 -11.23 10.33 4.59
CA PHE A 103 -10.82 11.64 5.07
C PHE A 103 -11.10 12.67 3.98
N LEU A 104 -11.62 13.84 4.35
CA LEU A 104 -11.86 14.96 3.47
C LEU A 104 -10.85 16.07 3.76
N PHE A 105 -10.11 16.50 2.74
CA PHE A 105 -9.22 17.65 2.82
C PHE A 105 -9.90 18.87 2.19
N GLU A 106 -10.25 19.85 3.00
CA GLU A 106 -10.86 21.10 2.57
C GLU A 106 -9.85 22.26 2.59
N GLY A 107 -10.08 23.25 1.75
CA GLY A 107 -9.26 24.46 1.70
C GLY A 107 -9.26 25.10 0.31
N LEU A 108 -8.75 26.32 0.23
CA LEU A 108 -8.64 27.10 -1.02
C LEU A 108 -7.77 26.39 -2.07
N PRO A 109 -7.95 26.65 -3.36
CA PRO A 109 -7.01 26.22 -4.38
C PRO A 109 -5.57 26.63 -4.02
N GLY A 110 -4.61 25.72 -4.18
CA GLY A 110 -3.20 25.97 -3.83
C GLY A 110 -2.84 25.85 -2.35
N SER A 111 -3.78 25.52 -1.45
CA SER A 111 -3.52 25.40 -0.01
C SER A 111 -2.74 24.14 0.42
N GLY A 112 -2.25 23.33 -0.52
CA GLY A 112 -1.41 22.18 -0.22
C GLY A 112 -2.15 20.87 0.09
N LYS A 113 -3.46 20.74 -0.20
CA LYS A 113 -4.25 19.53 0.05
C LYS A 113 -3.63 18.26 -0.54
N THR A 114 -3.19 18.34 -1.79
CA THR A 114 -2.54 17.20 -2.47
C THR A 114 -1.20 16.86 -1.83
N GLU A 115 -0.44 17.87 -1.42
CA GLU A 115 0.83 17.63 -0.74
C GLU A 115 0.62 17.03 0.66
N ALA A 116 -0.42 17.43 1.37
CA ALA A 116 -0.79 16.81 2.65
C ALA A 116 -1.15 15.33 2.46
N ALA A 117 -1.90 14.97 1.42
CA ALA A 117 -2.21 13.57 1.10
C ALA A 117 -0.95 12.77 0.76
N LYS A 118 0.00 13.34 0.00
CA LYS A 118 1.31 12.71 -0.27
C LYS A 118 2.10 12.47 1.02
N GLN A 119 2.09 13.44 1.95
CA GLN A 119 2.77 13.29 3.24
C GLN A 119 2.14 12.18 4.10
N VAL A 120 0.80 12.07 4.12
CA VAL A 120 0.10 10.96 4.79
C VAL A 120 0.53 9.63 4.21
N ALA A 121 0.51 9.48 2.89
CA ALA A 121 0.93 8.23 2.22
C ALA A 121 2.40 7.89 2.52
N ARG A 122 3.30 8.88 2.45
CA ARG A 122 4.72 8.73 2.78
C ARG A 122 4.93 8.27 4.22
N LEU A 123 4.24 8.89 5.18
CA LEU A 123 4.38 8.56 6.61
C LEU A 123 3.77 7.20 6.97
N LEU A 124 2.81 6.73 6.18
CA LEU A 124 2.24 5.39 6.30
C LEU A 124 3.02 4.33 5.52
N ASP A 125 4.05 4.74 4.76
CA ASP A 125 4.79 3.88 3.83
C ASP A 125 3.86 3.13 2.86
N ARG A 126 2.88 3.86 2.29
CA ARG A 126 1.88 3.32 1.37
C ARG A 126 1.94 4.00 0.02
N THR A 127 1.65 3.24 -1.02
CA THR A 127 1.49 3.77 -2.38
C THR A 127 0.26 4.67 -2.44
N LEU A 128 0.40 5.84 -3.06
CA LEU A 128 -0.69 6.77 -3.29
C LEU A 128 -1.19 6.63 -4.74
N PHE A 129 -2.48 6.35 -4.88
CA PHE A 129 -3.16 6.39 -6.17
C PHE A 129 -4.06 7.61 -6.26
N CYS A 130 -4.06 8.23 -7.43
CA CYS A 130 -4.95 9.33 -7.77
C CYS A 130 -5.93 8.89 -8.85
N ILE A 131 -7.22 9.12 -8.63
CA ILE A 131 -8.25 8.87 -9.64
C ILE A 131 -8.25 10.02 -10.63
N ASP A 132 -8.09 9.71 -11.92
CA ASP A 132 -8.21 10.68 -13.00
C ASP A 132 -9.67 10.85 -13.41
N PHE A 133 -10.29 11.90 -12.88
CA PHE A 133 -11.69 12.19 -13.16
C PHE A 133 -11.94 12.63 -14.62
N GLU A 134 -10.94 13.17 -15.32
CA GLU A 134 -11.08 13.57 -16.72
C GLU A 134 -11.29 12.33 -17.61
N ASN A 135 -10.55 11.28 -17.36
CA ASN A 135 -10.70 10.01 -18.08
C ASN A 135 -11.92 9.21 -17.61
N LEU A 136 -12.39 9.44 -16.39
CA LEU A 136 -13.48 8.69 -15.80
C LEU A 136 -14.84 9.14 -16.32
N ILE A 137 -14.99 10.44 -16.63
CA ILE A 137 -16.22 11.04 -17.12
C ILE A 137 -16.31 10.87 -18.63
N ASP A 138 -17.27 10.08 -19.10
CA ASP A 138 -17.57 9.90 -20.52
C ASP A 138 -18.85 10.63 -20.90
N SER A 139 -18.89 11.16 -22.12
CA SER A 139 -20.08 11.81 -22.69
C SER A 139 -21.21 10.84 -23.01
N LYS A 140 -20.94 9.54 -23.06
CA LYS A 140 -21.92 8.49 -23.34
C LYS A 140 -22.70 8.10 -22.08
N LEU A 141 -24.02 8.05 -22.21
CA LEU A 141 -24.91 7.71 -21.12
C LEU A 141 -24.59 6.31 -20.54
N GLY A 142 -24.34 6.22 -19.26
CA GLY A 142 -24.05 4.97 -18.55
C GLY A 142 -22.57 4.52 -18.60
N GLN A 143 -21.70 5.10 -19.42
CA GLN A 143 -20.29 4.73 -19.49
C GLN A 143 -19.54 5.19 -18.22
N THR A 144 -19.82 6.39 -17.72
CA THR A 144 -19.25 6.90 -16.47
C THR A 144 -19.50 5.95 -15.30
N ASN A 145 -20.72 5.39 -15.18
CA ASN A 145 -21.04 4.43 -14.12
C ASN A 145 -20.23 3.13 -14.24
N LYS A 146 -19.98 2.66 -15.48
CA LYS A 146 -19.13 1.49 -15.73
C LYS A 146 -17.67 1.79 -15.37
N ASN A 147 -17.16 2.95 -15.77
CA ASN A 147 -15.80 3.38 -15.47
C ASN A 147 -15.58 3.48 -13.96
N ILE A 148 -16.54 4.05 -13.22
CA ILE A 148 -16.51 4.09 -11.73
C ILE A 148 -16.43 2.67 -11.15
N ALA A 149 -17.29 1.76 -11.61
CA ALA A 149 -17.27 0.38 -11.13
C ALA A 149 -15.92 -0.31 -11.44
N THR A 150 -15.35 -0.06 -12.62
CA THR A 150 -14.02 -0.57 -13.00
C THR A 150 -12.95 -0.07 -12.04
N VAL A 151 -12.89 1.24 -11.75
CA VAL A 151 -11.91 1.84 -10.82
C VAL A 151 -12.02 1.21 -9.42
N PHE A 152 -13.22 1.03 -8.89
CA PHE A 152 -13.38 0.41 -7.57
C PHE A 152 -12.99 -1.08 -7.57
N ASN A 153 -13.22 -1.81 -8.67
CA ASN A 153 -12.76 -3.19 -8.81
C ASN A 153 -11.22 -3.25 -8.87
N GLU A 154 -10.60 -2.34 -9.61
CA GLU A 154 -9.14 -2.21 -9.67
C GLU A 154 -8.56 -1.92 -8.29
N ILE A 155 -9.08 -0.91 -7.57
CA ILE A 155 -8.64 -0.57 -6.21
C ILE A 155 -8.78 -1.77 -5.26
N ASN A 156 -9.89 -2.52 -5.33
CA ASN A 156 -10.11 -3.70 -4.49
C ASN A 156 -9.18 -4.88 -4.84
N SER A 157 -8.62 -4.90 -6.03
CA SER A 157 -7.65 -5.93 -6.47
C SER A 157 -6.21 -5.59 -6.12
N LEU A 158 -5.92 -4.34 -5.72
CA LEU A 158 -4.58 -3.93 -5.32
C LEU A 158 -4.19 -4.62 -4.01
N PRO A 159 -2.97 -5.14 -3.89
CA PRO A 159 -2.45 -5.66 -2.63
C PRO A 159 -2.34 -4.52 -1.60
N TYR A 160 -2.95 -4.70 -0.44
CA TYR A 160 -2.90 -3.75 0.68
C TYR A 160 -1.61 -3.89 1.48
#